data_7c3f12ece011b2709792fefd3b3b5010
#
_entry.id   7c3f12ece011b2709792fefd3b3b5010
#
_cell.length_a   1.000
_cell.length_b   1.000
_cell.length_c   1.000
_cell.angle_alpha   90.00
_cell.angle_beta   90.00
_cell.angle_gamma   90.00
#
_symmetry.space_group_name_H-M   'P 1'
#
loop_
_entity.id
_entity.type
_entity.pdbx_description
1 polymer ?
#
loop_
_entity_poly.entity_id
_entity_poly.type
_entity_poly.pdbx_seq_one_letter_code
_entity_poly.pdbx_strand_id
1 'polypeptide(L)'
;MSKSEEFDETNHPQTNRIAFLDTLLKYKKEDETITIDDIQEEVDTFMFEGHDTTAAASSWACHLIGSHPHVQQKIHEELDRIFGNSHRHITQDDLREMKYLECVIKETLRLFPPVAFFARTVTEDAICG
;
A
#
# COMPACT_ATOMS: atom_id res chain seq x y z
N MET A 1 40.76 6.11 3.71
CA MET A 1 39.94 7.24 4.19
C MET A 1 38.64 7.18 3.42
N SER A 2 37.64 6.56 4.03
CA SER A 2 36.30 6.39 3.45
C SER A 2 35.48 7.63 3.80
N LYS A 3 35.01 8.37 2.81
CA LYS A 3 34.01 9.41 2.99
C LYS A 3 32.65 8.72 3.15
N SER A 4 32.09 8.80 4.34
CA SER A 4 30.68 8.52 4.59
C SER A 4 29.85 9.57 3.82
N GLU A 5 29.09 9.14 2.84
CA GLU A 5 28.06 9.97 2.20
C GLU A 5 26.97 10.22 3.24
N GLU A 6 26.89 11.43 3.73
CA GLU A 6 25.81 11.95 4.53
C GLU A 6 24.53 11.91 3.70
N PHE A 7 23.53 11.19 4.20
CA PHE A 7 22.19 11.11 3.61
C PHE A 7 21.50 12.46 3.81
N ASP A 8 21.36 13.24 2.75
CA ASP A 8 20.67 14.54 2.79
C ASP A 8 19.15 14.33 2.81
N GLU A 9 18.56 14.38 4.00
CA GLU A 9 17.10 14.24 4.26
C GLU A 9 16.28 15.49 3.85
N THR A 10 16.87 16.52 3.24
CA THR A 10 16.25 17.87 3.22
C THR A 10 15.49 18.23 1.95
N ASN A 11 15.24 17.33 0.99
CA ASN A 11 14.65 17.72 -0.29
C ASN A 11 13.37 16.97 -0.69
N HIS A 12 12.53 16.59 0.29
CA HIS A 12 11.13 16.28 -0.02
C HIS A 12 10.29 17.56 0.14
N PRO A 13 9.40 17.89 -0.84
CA PRO A 13 8.44 18.95 -0.62
C PRO A 13 7.64 18.58 0.63
N GLN A 14 7.75 19.38 1.68
CA GLN A 14 6.97 19.22 2.91
C GLN A 14 5.50 19.41 2.53
N THR A 15 4.87 18.32 2.12
CA THR A 15 3.42 18.24 2.15
C THR A 15 3.05 18.28 3.63
N ASN A 16 2.25 19.24 4.02
CA ASN A 16 1.68 19.43 5.37
C ASN A 16 0.73 18.26 5.70
N ARG A 17 1.20 17.02 5.53
CA ARG A 17 0.45 15.80 5.87
C ARG A 17 0.62 15.55 7.36
N ILE A 18 -0.43 15.86 8.09
CA ILE A 18 -0.53 15.50 9.51
C ILE A 18 -0.71 13.98 9.57
N ALA A 19 0.02 13.30 10.45
CA ALA A 19 -0.15 11.87 10.67
C ALA A 19 -1.57 11.57 11.17
N PHE A 20 -2.09 10.38 10.84
CA PHE A 20 -3.47 9.99 11.16
C PHE A 20 -3.77 10.14 12.66
N LEU A 21 -2.91 9.62 13.52
CA LEU A 21 -3.05 9.74 14.97
C LEU A 21 -3.05 11.19 15.43
N ASP A 22 -2.19 12.04 14.89
CA ASP A 22 -2.15 13.47 15.24
C ASP A 22 -3.46 14.17 14.85
N THR A 23 -4.05 13.76 13.72
CA THR A 23 -5.36 14.25 13.28
C THR A 23 -6.46 13.89 14.27
N LEU A 24 -6.52 12.62 14.70
CA LEU A 24 -7.50 12.16 15.70
C LEU A 24 -7.33 12.87 17.04
N LEU A 25 -6.09 13.02 17.51
CA LEU A 25 -5.78 13.76 18.74
C LEU A 25 -6.17 15.24 18.67
N LYS A 26 -6.09 15.84 17.47
CA LYS A 26 -6.57 17.21 17.25
C LYS A 26 -8.09 17.28 17.35
N TYR A 27 -8.81 16.36 16.68
CA TYR A 27 -10.28 16.31 16.77
C TYR A 27 -10.75 16.11 18.21
N LYS A 28 -10.08 15.24 18.98
CA LYS A 28 -10.41 15.07 20.41
C LYS A 28 -10.30 16.37 21.23
N LYS A 29 -9.38 17.27 20.87
CA LYS A 29 -9.27 18.58 21.56
C LYS A 29 -10.41 19.53 21.19
N GLU A 30 -11.01 19.35 20.04
CA GLU A 30 -12.12 20.16 19.52
C GLU A 30 -13.49 19.59 19.94
N ASP A 31 -13.57 18.25 20.15
CA ASP A 31 -14.77 17.52 20.53
C ASP A 31 -14.48 16.59 21.72
N GLU A 32 -14.97 16.99 22.91
CA GLU A 32 -14.78 16.22 24.15
C GLU A 32 -15.56 14.90 24.19
N THR A 33 -16.48 14.66 23.25
CA THR A 33 -17.23 13.41 23.15
C THR A 33 -16.37 12.27 22.66
N ILE A 34 -15.30 12.56 21.91
CA ILE A 34 -14.33 11.57 21.43
C ILE A 34 -13.44 11.13 22.60
N THR A 35 -13.44 9.85 22.89
CA THR A 35 -12.62 9.24 23.95
C THR A 35 -11.25 8.80 23.44
N ILE A 36 -10.36 8.44 24.35
CA ILE A 36 -9.09 7.80 23.96
C ILE A 36 -9.33 6.39 23.41
N ASP A 37 -10.35 5.70 23.94
CA ASP A 37 -10.69 4.35 23.47
C ASP A 37 -11.21 4.40 22.02
N ASP A 38 -12.01 5.39 21.63
CA ASP A 38 -12.44 5.60 20.24
C ASP A 38 -11.24 5.81 19.31
N ILE A 39 -10.25 6.62 19.74
CA ILE A 39 -9.03 6.84 18.98
C ILE A 39 -8.22 5.54 18.82
N GLN A 40 -8.13 4.75 19.89
CA GLN A 40 -7.45 3.47 19.86
C GLN A 40 -8.13 2.50 18.88
N GLU A 41 -9.46 2.38 18.95
CA GLU A 41 -10.22 1.52 18.02
C GLU A 41 -9.99 1.91 16.56
N GLU A 42 -9.98 3.21 16.24
CA GLU A 42 -9.69 3.70 14.89
C GLU A 42 -8.25 3.36 14.44
N VAL A 43 -7.27 3.57 15.31
CA VAL A 43 -5.86 3.27 15.01
C VAL A 43 -5.67 1.77 14.84
N ASP A 44 -6.24 0.94 15.70
CA ASP A 44 -6.15 -0.53 15.62
C ASP A 44 -6.80 -1.04 14.33
N THR A 45 -7.95 -0.48 13.95
CA THR A 45 -8.63 -0.81 12.70
C THR A 45 -7.74 -0.51 11.49
N PHE A 46 -7.21 0.70 11.38
CA PHE A 46 -6.34 1.08 10.26
C PHE A 46 -5.04 0.28 10.23
N MET A 47 -4.46 -0.01 11.39
CA MET A 47 -3.27 -0.86 11.49
C MET A 47 -3.54 -2.27 10.99
N PHE A 48 -4.63 -2.89 11.42
CA PHE A 48 -5.02 -4.23 11.00
C PHE A 48 -5.31 -4.28 9.50
N GLU A 49 -6.18 -3.40 9.02
CA GLU A 49 -6.60 -3.37 7.62
C GLU A 49 -5.43 -3.09 6.67
N GLY A 50 -4.56 -2.15 7.02
CA GLY A 50 -3.42 -1.78 6.20
C GLY A 50 -2.28 -2.81 6.20
N HIS A 51 -2.06 -3.49 7.33
CA HIS A 51 -0.98 -4.46 7.48
C HIS A 51 -1.32 -5.80 6.81
N ASP A 52 -2.42 -6.44 7.19
CA ASP A 52 -2.72 -7.82 6.80
C ASP A 52 -3.03 -7.95 5.32
N THR A 53 -3.82 -7.03 4.76
CA THR A 53 -4.18 -7.08 3.33
C THR A 53 -2.97 -6.85 2.44
N THR A 54 -2.14 -5.87 2.77
CA THR A 54 -0.93 -5.55 1.99
C THR A 54 0.11 -6.65 2.09
N ALA A 55 0.32 -7.21 3.29
CA ALA A 55 1.25 -8.32 3.51
C ALA A 55 0.82 -9.57 2.73
N ALA A 56 -0.45 -9.94 2.78
CA ALA A 56 -1.00 -11.07 2.04
C ALA A 56 -0.87 -10.87 0.52
N ALA A 57 -1.27 -9.69 0.01
CA ALA A 57 -1.16 -9.37 -1.41
C ALA A 57 0.28 -9.44 -1.92
N SER A 58 1.22 -8.86 -1.17
CA SER A 58 2.65 -8.86 -1.52
C SER A 58 3.23 -10.27 -1.49
N SER A 59 2.86 -11.08 -0.49
CA SER A 59 3.31 -12.46 -0.38
C SER A 59 2.84 -13.32 -1.55
N TRP A 60 1.57 -13.21 -1.94
CA TRP A 60 1.03 -13.91 -3.09
C TRP A 60 1.64 -13.44 -4.40
N ALA A 61 1.89 -12.12 -4.56
CA ALA A 61 2.56 -11.59 -5.75
C ALA A 61 3.97 -12.17 -5.88
N CYS A 62 4.78 -12.13 -4.82
CA CYS A 62 6.12 -12.72 -4.83
C CYS A 62 6.10 -14.22 -5.13
N HIS A 63 5.18 -14.97 -4.52
CA HIS A 63 5.04 -16.41 -4.77
C HIS A 63 4.70 -16.71 -6.22
N LEU A 64 3.71 -16.03 -6.80
CA LEU A 64 3.29 -16.24 -8.18
C LEU A 64 4.34 -15.80 -9.18
N ILE A 65 4.99 -14.67 -8.98
CA ILE A 65 6.09 -14.22 -9.84
C ILE A 65 7.23 -15.24 -9.81
N GLY A 66 7.61 -15.72 -8.63
CA GLY A 66 8.66 -16.75 -8.49
C GLY A 66 8.27 -18.10 -9.11
N SER A 67 6.99 -18.44 -9.14
CA SER A 67 6.49 -19.69 -9.72
C SER A 67 6.31 -19.62 -11.25
N HIS A 68 6.41 -18.42 -11.85
CA HIS A 68 6.19 -18.19 -13.28
C HIS A 68 7.38 -17.44 -13.92
N PRO A 69 8.49 -18.15 -14.25
CA PRO A 69 9.72 -17.51 -14.75
C PRO A 69 9.54 -16.61 -15.96
N HIS A 70 8.60 -16.93 -16.86
CA HIS A 70 8.30 -16.11 -18.03
C HIS A 70 7.63 -14.76 -17.67
N VAL A 71 6.83 -14.71 -16.58
CA VAL A 71 6.25 -13.48 -16.05
C VAL A 71 7.34 -12.65 -15.38
N GLN A 72 8.17 -13.28 -14.57
CA GLN A 72 9.31 -12.65 -13.91
C GLN A 72 10.26 -12.00 -14.92
N GLN A 73 10.58 -12.70 -16.01
CA GLN A 73 11.44 -12.18 -17.06
C GLN A 73 10.84 -10.90 -17.69
N LYS A 74 9.55 -10.88 -18.02
CA LYS A 74 8.89 -9.69 -18.56
C LYS A 74 8.88 -8.51 -17.61
N ILE A 75 8.74 -8.78 -16.30
CA ILE A 75 8.85 -7.74 -15.27
C ILE A 75 10.27 -7.17 -15.27
N HIS A 76 11.31 -8.03 -15.32
CA HIS A 76 12.69 -7.56 -15.39
C HIS A 76 12.94 -6.71 -16.66
N GLU A 77 12.48 -7.15 -17.83
CA GLU A 77 12.60 -6.39 -19.08
C GLU A 77 11.92 -5.01 -18.99
N GLU A 78 10.74 -4.91 -18.31
CA GLU A 78 10.07 -3.64 -18.06
C GLU A 78 10.89 -2.75 -17.13
N LEU A 79 11.38 -3.28 -16.02
CA LEU A 79 12.16 -2.54 -15.04
C LEU A 79 13.51 -2.09 -15.60
N ASP A 80 14.18 -2.95 -16.36
CA ASP A 80 15.45 -2.63 -17.03
C ASP A 80 15.25 -1.50 -18.07
N ARG A 81 14.13 -1.47 -18.77
CA ARG A 81 13.76 -0.39 -19.68
C ARG A 81 13.58 0.94 -18.97
N ILE A 82 12.96 0.92 -17.77
CA ILE A 82 12.63 2.14 -17.00
C ILE A 82 13.88 2.66 -16.26
N PHE A 83 14.64 1.77 -15.63
CA PHE A 83 15.74 2.15 -14.74
C PHE A 83 17.12 1.96 -15.36
N GLY A 84 17.29 0.98 -16.29
CA GLY A 84 18.58 0.59 -16.79
C GLY A 84 19.55 0.25 -15.65
N ASN A 85 20.71 0.90 -15.64
CA ASN A 85 21.70 0.76 -14.57
C ASN A 85 21.62 1.84 -13.49
N SER A 86 20.50 2.58 -13.42
CA SER A 86 20.33 3.66 -12.45
C SER A 86 19.93 3.11 -11.09
N HIS A 87 20.60 3.59 -10.02
CA HIS A 87 20.27 3.28 -8.62
C HIS A 87 19.47 4.41 -7.94
N ARG A 88 18.83 5.29 -8.71
CA ARG A 88 17.99 6.35 -8.18
C ARG A 88 16.72 5.84 -7.50
N HIS A 89 16.14 6.64 -6.65
CA HIS A 89 14.83 6.35 -6.06
C HIS A 89 13.72 6.32 -7.13
N ILE A 90 12.69 5.49 -6.85
CA ILE A 90 11.50 5.37 -7.69
C ILE A 90 10.67 6.66 -7.57
N THR A 91 10.21 7.19 -8.71
CA THR A 91 9.31 8.34 -8.78
C THR A 91 7.89 7.93 -9.11
N GLN A 92 6.93 8.85 -8.96
CA GLN A 92 5.54 8.63 -9.35
C GLN A 92 5.37 8.40 -10.87
N ASP A 93 6.24 8.99 -11.68
CA ASP A 93 6.22 8.79 -13.12
C ASP A 93 6.71 7.40 -13.50
N ASP A 94 7.73 6.88 -12.81
CA ASP A 94 8.19 5.50 -12.99
C ASP A 94 7.08 4.49 -12.68
N LEU A 95 6.32 4.70 -11.61
CA LEU A 95 5.18 3.84 -11.26
C LEU A 95 4.13 3.81 -12.38
N ARG A 96 3.91 4.94 -13.07
CA ARG A 96 2.98 5.02 -14.21
C ARG A 96 3.48 4.25 -15.43
N GLU A 97 4.79 4.06 -15.56
CA GLU A 97 5.41 3.31 -16.66
C GLU A 97 5.43 1.80 -16.43
N MET A 98 5.26 1.31 -15.18
CA MET A 98 5.27 -0.11 -14.80
C MET A 98 3.94 -0.81 -15.13
N LYS A 99 3.55 -0.79 -16.40
CA LYS A 99 2.25 -1.31 -16.85
C LYS A 99 2.11 -2.82 -16.73
N TYR A 100 3.16 -3.56 -17.04
CA TYR A 100 3.13 -5.01 -16.96
C TYR A 100 3.12 -5.47 -15.51
N LEU A 101 3.94 -4.88 -14.65
CA LEU A 101 3.93 -5.16 -13.21
C LEU A 101 2.55 -4.83 -12.59
N GLU A 102 1.92 -3.72 -13.00
CA GLU A 102 0.56 -3.38 -12.58
C GLU A 102 -0.45 -4.49 -12.94
N CYS A 103 -0.37 -5.01 -14.18
CA CYS A 103 -1.22 -6.10 -14.63
C CYS A 103 -0.98 -7.39 -13.83
N VAL A 104 0.28 -7.72 -13.53
CA VAL A 104 0.63 -8.90 -12.73
C VAL A 104 0.08 -8.79 -11.30
N ILE A 105 0.17 -7.60 -10.68
CA ILE A 105 -0.40 -7.38 -9.35
C ILE A 105 -1.93 -7.52 -9.39
N LYS A 106 -2.60 -6.92 -10.39
CA LYS A 106 -4.06 -7.05 -10.55
C LYS A 106 -4.49 -8.51 -10.75
N GLU A 107 -3.75 -9.28 -11.55
CA GLU A 107 -4.03 -10.69 -11.74
C GLU A 107 -3.79 -11.52 -10.47
N THR A 108 -2.76 -11.20 -9.70
CA THR A 108 -2.54 -11.77 -8.38
C THR A 108 -3.74 -11.54 -7.47
N LEU A 109 -4.23 -10.31 -7.38
CA LEU A 109 -5.38 -9.95 -6.55
C LEU A 109 -6.69 -10.59 -7.04
N ARG A 110 -6.81 -10.85 -8.34
CA ARG A 110 -7.95 -11.60 -8.90
C ARG A 110 -7.94 -13.07 -8.47
N LEU A 111 -6.76 -13.70 -8.47
CA LEU A 111 -6.60 -15.12 -8.14
C LEU A 111 -6.59 -15.37 -6.62
N PHE A 112 -5.94 -14.49 -5.87
CA PHE A 112 -5.74 -14.59 -4.43
C PHE A 112 -6.07 -13.26 -3.74
N PRO A 113 -7.37 -12.87 -3.70
CA PRO A 113 -7.76 -11.64 -3.03
C PRO A 113 -7.52 -11.75 -1.52
N PRO A 114 -6.86 -10.77 -0.88
CA PRO A 114 -6.68 -10.77 0.58
C PRO A 114 -7.99 -10.80 1.34
N VAL A 115 -9.04 -10.16 0.79
CA VAL A 115 -10.41 -10.24 1.29
C VAL A 115 -11.26 -10.96 0.28
N ALA A 116 -11.47 -12.26 0.50
CA ALA A 116 -12.17 -13.13 -0.45
C ALA A 116 -13.70 -12.90 -0.45
N PHE A 117 -14.29 -12.49 0.66
CA PHE A 117 -15.72 -12.20 0.79
C PHE A 117 -15.96 -11.18 1.92
N PHE A 118 -17.10 -10.51 1.82
CA PHE A 118 -17.64 -9.70 2.90
C PHE A 118 -19.14 -9.94 3.02
N ALA A 119 -19.69 -9.74 4.20
CA ALA A 119 -21.11 -9.99 4.47
C ALA A 119 -21.74 -8.80 5.20
N ARG A 120 -23.07 -8.75 5.11
CA ARG A 120 -23.92 -7.84 5.89
C ARG A 120 -25.09 -8.61 6.45
N THR A 121 -25.51 -8.28 7.65
CA THR A 121 -26.79 -8.76 8.20
C THR A 121 -27.90 -7.94 7.56
N VAL A 122 -28.85 -8.63 6.93
CA VAL A 122 -30.04 -7.99 6.37
C VAL A 122 -31.10 -7.97 7.47
N THR A 123 -31.57 -6.80 7.85
CA THR A 123 -32.58 -6.59 8.92
C THR A 123 -33.98 -6.41 8.36
N GLU A 124 -34.11 -6.12 7.06
CA GLU A 124 -35.35 -5.92 6.34
C GLU A 124 -35.26 -6.56 4.96
N ASP A 125 -36.41 -6.84 4.33
CA ASP A 125 -36.44 -7.37 2.97
C ASP A 125 -35.78 -6.40 2.00
N ALA A 126 -34.76 -6.89 1.26
CA ALA A 126 -34.03 -6.12 0.26
C ALA A 126 -34.30 -6.69 -1.15
N ILE A 127 -34.69 -5.82 -2.09
CA ILE A 127 -34.81 -6.19 -3.49
C ILE A 127 -33.44 -6.05 -4.15
N CYS A 128 -32.86 -7.20 -4.52
CA CYS A 128 -31.63 -7.24 -5.31
C CYS A 128 -31.99 -7.25 -6.80
N GLY A 129 -31.65 -6.18 -7.51
CA GLY A 129 -31.86 -6.04 -8.95
C GLY A 129 -30.77 -6.72 -9.77
#